data_0bb6b9da7f82b6103f906c819d70713e
#
_entry.id   0bb6b9da7f82b6103f906c819d70713e
#
_cell.length_a   1.000
_cell.length_b   1.000
_cell.length_c   1.000
_cell.angle_alpha   90.00
_cell.angle_beta   90.00
_cell.angle_gamma   90.00
#
_symmetry.space_group_name_H-M   'P 1'
#
loop_
_entity.id
_entity.type
_entity.pdbx_description
1 polymer ?
#
loop_
_entity_poly.entity_id
_entity_poly.type
_entity_poly.pdbx_seq_one_letter_code
_entity_poly.pdbx_strand_id
1 'polypeptide(L)'
;KTYVKKIYKNEKIQFGDRNYTWCYGDLVMMQTFYNAALIIQNESYKKICLEFFEAINIKYRKLLSPTLCHGNSGVLLQLLHFRKIHRPRNVNLAFFNVIKDYKESYIYKFRDCEKYDGRRYYLDKNNLLTGSLGIYYAIDLYFGLEDHVGLLNLIM
;
A
#
# COMPACT_ATOMS: atom_id res chain seq x y z
N LYS A 1 17.97 15.78 -3.50
CA LYS A 1 19.29 16.31 -3.92
C LYS A 1 20.48 15.42 -3.48
N THR A 2 20.43 14.77 -2.31
CA THR A 2 21.57 14.01 -1.75
C THR A 2 21.83 12.70 -2.50
N TYR A 3 20.79 11.96 -2.91
CA TYR A 3 20.93 10.69 -3.64
C TYR A 3 21.49 10.88 -5.04
N VAL A 4 21.01 11.90 -5.76
CA VAL A 4 21.52 12.22 -7.11
C VAL A 4 23.01 12.51 -7.08
N LYS A 5 23.47 13.29 -6.08
CA LYS A 5 24.91 13.55 -5.92
C LYS A 5 25.73 12.30 -5.65
N LYS A 6 25.20 11.33 -4.90
CA LYS A 6 25.88 10.05 -4.64
C LYS A 6 25.99 9.20 -5.90
N ILE A 7 24.93 9.14 -6.72
CA ILE A 7 24.94 8.44 -8.01
C ILE A 7 26.04 8.99 -8.92
N TYR A 8 26.11 10.33 -9.06
CA TYR A 8 27.15 10.97 -9.89
C TYR A 8 28.58 10.74 -9.39
N LYS A 9 28.76 10.46 -8.09
CA LYS A 9 30.07 10.19 -7.50
C LYS A 9 30.40 8.70 -7.41
N ASN A 10 29.57 7.81 -7.97
CA ASN A 10 29.70 6.37 -7.81
C ASN A 10 29.80 5.89 -6.35
N GLU A 11 29.23 6.66 -5.41
CA GLU A 11 29.20 6.29 -4.00
C GLU A 11 28.14 5.22 -3.76
N LYS A 12 28.45 4.25 -2.88
CA LYS A 12 27.49 3.20 -2.48
C LYS A 12 26.26 3.83 -1.86
N ILE A 13 25.09 3.68 -2.49
CA ILE A 13 23.83 4.18 -1.96
C ILE A 13 23.29 3.12 -1.01
N GLN A 14 23.12 3.50 0.26
CA GLN A 14 22.27 2.75 1.17
C GLN A 14 20.82 3.15 0.90
N PHE A 15 20.05 2.26 0.33
CA PHE A 15 18.61 2.44 0.24
C PHE A 15 18.04 2.35 1.65
N GLY A 16 17.20 3.33 2.01
CA GLY A 16 16.45 3.30 3.26
C GLY A 16 15.52 2.08 3.32
N ASP A 17 14.87 1.90 4.46
CA ASP A 17 13.83 0.87 4.59
C ASP A 17 12.76 1.01 3.51
N ARG A 18 12.23 -0.14 3.07
CA ARG A 18 11.13 -0.21 2.10
C ARG A 18 9.92 0.57 2.58
N ASN A 19 9.33 1.37 1.71
CA ASN A 19 8.10 2.10 1.96
C ASN A 19 6.92 1.42 1.25
N TYR A 20 5.91 1.01 2.00
CA TYR A 20 4.73 0.30 1.46
C TYR A 20 3.50 1.18 1.31
N THR A 21 3.62 2.50 1.50
CA THR A 21 2.49 3.42 1.32
C THR A 21 2.00 3.42 -0.12
N TRP A 22 0.69 3.63 -0.30
CA TRP A 22 0.09 3.65 -1.64
C TRP A 22 0.61 4.83 -2.49
N CYS A 23 0.78 6.03 -1.92
CA CYS A 23 1.10 7.24 -2.72
C CYS A 23 2.50 7.23 -3.34
N TYR A 24 3.53 6.72 -2.67
CA TYR A 24 4.93 6.69 -3.15
C TYR A 24 5.72 5.50 -2.61
N GLY A 25 5.00 4.41 -2.37
CA GLY A 25 5.62 3.20 -1.85
C GLY A 25 6.18 2.31 -2.95
N ASP A 26 7.01 1.39 -2.51
CA ASP A 26 7.62 0.38 -3.39
C ASP A 26 6.56 -0.51 -4.06
N LEU A 27 5.40 -0.73 -3.39
CA LEU A 27 4.30 -1.54 -3.93
C LEU A 27 3.69 -0.92 -5.18
N VAL A 28 3.29 0.36 -5.12
CA VAL A 28 2.68 1.04 -6.27
C VAL A 28 3.67 1.19 -7.41
N MET A 29 4.95 1.41 -7.08
CA MET A 29 5.99 1.49 -8.09
C MET A 29 6.17 0.16 -8.82
N MET A 30 6.22 -0.96 -8.09
CA MET A 30 6.33 -2.29 -8.70
C MET A 30 5.08 -2.66 -9.49
N GLN A 31 3.90 -2.23 -9.06
CA GLN A 31 2.68 -2.40 -9.83
C GLN A 31 2.71 -1.63 -11.14
N THR A 32 3.15 -0.39 -11.11
CA THR A 32 3.32 0.43 -12.34
C THR A 32 4.31 -0.24 -13.30
N PHE A 33 5.43 -0.75 -12.80
CA PHE A 33 6.39 -1.50 -13.63
C PHE A 33 5.81 -2.80 -14.16
N TYR A 34 5.00 -3.52 -13.37
CA TYR A 34 4.31 -4.73 -13.84
C TYR A 34 3.35 -4.42 -14.99
N ASN A 35 2.53 -3.37 -14.84
CA ASN A 35 1.60 -2.94 -15.88
C ASN A 35 2.34 -2.50 -17.15
N ALA A 36 3.44 -1.75 -17.00
CA ALA A 36 4.30 -1.38 -18.13
C ALA A 36 4.89 -2.62 -18.82
N ALA A 37 5.38 -3.60 -18.04
CA ALA A 37 5.92 -4.86 -18.57
C ALA A 37 4.85 -5.68 -19.33
N LEU A 38 3.59 -5.64 -18.91
CA LEU A 38 2.47 -6.23 -19.65
C LEU A 38 2.28 -5.55 -21.02
N ILE A 39 2.29 -4.22 -21.06
CA ILE A 39 2.08 -3.44 -22.29
C ILE A 39 3.20 -3.72 -23.30
N ILE A 40 4.46 -3.73 -22.85
CA ILE A 40 5.61 -4.00 -23.73
C ILE A 40 5.91 -5.50 -23.91
N GLN A 41 5.07 -6.37 -23.36
CA GLN A 41 5.16 -7.84 -23.45
C GLN A 41 6.52 -8.39 -22.98
N ASN A 42 7.11 -7.81 -21.93
CA ASN A 42 8.39 -8.22 -21.38
C ASN A 42 8.25 -9.16 -20.18
N GLU A 43 8.39 -10.46 -20.41
CA GLU A 43 8.22 -11.49 -19.39
C GLU A 43 9.29 -11.42 -18.27
N SER A 44 10.50 -10.99 -18.59
CA SER A 44 11.57 -10.86 -17.59
C SER A 44 11.23 -9.77 -16.56
N TYR A 45 10.72 -8.63 -17.01
CA TYR A 45 10.31 -7.55 -16.10
C TYR A 45 9.05 -7.94 -15.29
N LYS A 46 8.10 -8.63 -15.90
CA LYS A 46 6.95 -9.19 -15.17
C LYS A 46 7.41 -10.09 -14.02
N LYS A 47 8.33 -11.01 -14.32
CA LYS A 47 8.88 -11.95 -13.33
C LYS A 47 9.52 -11.22 -12.15
N ILE A 48 10.37 -10.21 -12.41
CA ILE A 48 11.01 -9.40 -11.36
C ILE A 48 9.97 -8.75 -10.46
N CYS A 49 8.91 -8.19 -11.02
CA CYS A 49 7.84 -7.57 -10.24
C CYS A 49 7.10 -8.60 -9.36
N LEU A 50 6.78 -9.76 -9.91
CA LEU A 50 6.11 -10.84 -9.17
C LEU A 50 6.98 -11.37 -8.02
N GLU A 51 8.27 -11.58 -8.25
CA GLU A 51 9.22 -11.98 -7.21
C GLU A 51 9.30 -10.94 -6.09
N PHE A 52 9.23 -9.65 -6.43
CA PHE A 52 9.17 -8.57 -5.44
C PHE A 52 7.92 -8.68 -4.56
N PHE A 53 6.73 -8.90 -5.15
CA PHE A 53 5.49 -9.07 -4.38
C PHE A 53 5.49 -10.31 -3.49
N GLU A 54 6.13 -11.40 -3.92
CA GLU A 54 6.32 -12.58 -3.08
C GLU A 54 7.23 -12.32 -1.88
N ALA A 55 8.28 -11.53 -2.08
CA ALA A 55 9.27 -11.22 -1.06
C ALA A 55 8.82 -10.16 -0.06
N ILE A 56 7.65 -9.53 -0.24
CA ILE A 56 7.15 -8.51 0.68
C ILE A 56 6.90 -9.10 2.06
N ASN A 57 7.54 -8.50 3.03
CA ASN A 57 7.33 -8.80 4.43
C ASN A 57 6.65 -7.62 5.14
N ILE A 58 5.31 -7.67 5.23
CA ILE A 58 4.49 -6.63 5.87
C ILE A 58 4.63 -6.67 7.39
N LYS A 59 5.07 -7.80 7.96
CA LYS A 59 5.15 -8.02 9.41
C LYS A 59 6.03 -6.99 10.12
N TYR A 60 7.08 -6.55 9.45
CA TYR A 60 8.10 -5.72 10.08
C TYR A 60 7.89 -4.21 9.90
N ARG A 61 6.96 -3.80 9.07
CA ARG A 61 6.70 -2.38 8.87
C ARG A 61 5.31 -1.99 9.30
N LYS A 62 5.22 -1.54 10.53
CA LYS A 62 3.98 -1.02 11.10
C LYS A 62 3.69 0.36 10.51
N LEU A 63 2.77 0.44 9.56
CA LEU A 63 2.20 1.71 9.15
C LEU A 63 1.36 2.27 10.30
N LEU A 64 1.45 3.58 10.51
CA LEU A 64 0.82 4.25 11.65
C LEU A 64 -0.69 4.41 11.47
N SER A 65 -1.13 4.54 10.22
CA SER A 65 -2.52 4.80 9.87
C SER A 65 -3.20 3.58 9.26
N PRO A 66 -4.50 3.37 9.46
CA PRO A 66 -5.28 2.38 8.74
C PRO A 66 -5.71 2.84 7.34
N THR A 67 -5.53 4.12 6.96
CA THR A 67 -6.07 4.74 5.74
C THR A 67 -5.50 4.18 4.44
N LEU A 68 -6.10 4.59 3.31
CA LEU A 68 -5.69 4.12 1.99
C LEU A 68 -4.38 4.78 1.55
N CYS A 69 -4.25 6.09 1.64
CA CYS A 69 -3.12 6.83 1.07
C CYS A 69 -1.77 6.42 1.66
N HIS A 70 -1.63 6.41 2.98
CA HIS A 70 -0.36 6.16 3.67
C HIS A 70 -0.47 5.11 4.78
N GLY A 71 -1.53 4.30 4.72
CA GLY A 71 -1.84 3.32 5.75
C GLY A 71 -1.97 1.88 5.25
N ASN A 72 -2.44 1.04 6.17
CA ASN A 72 -2.55 -0.40 5.95
C ASN A 72 -3.59 -0.78 4.89
N SER A 73 -4.66 0.03 4.70
CA SER A 73 -5.67 -0.23 3.66
C SER A 73 -5.10 -0.09 2.25
N GLY A 74 -4.18 0.86 2.03
CA GLY A 74 -3.51 0.98 0.75
C GLY A 74 -2.62 -0.23 0.43
N VAL A 75 -1.94 -0.77 1.44
CA VAL A 75 -1.17 -2.02 1.30
C VAL A 75 -2.10 -3.18 0.98
N LEU A 76 -3.19 -3.32 1.74
CA LEU A 76 -4.19 -4.38 1.52
C LEU A 76 -4.74 -4.33 0.09
N LEU A 77 -5.13 -3.15 -0.37
CA LEU A 77 -5.69 -2.93 -1.71
C LEU A 77 -4.72 -3.39 -2.81
N GLN A 78 -3.45 -3.01 -2.71
CA GLN A 78 -2.43 -3.40 -3.69
C GLN A 78 -2.18 -4.91 -3.69
N LEU A 79 -2.12 -5.54 -2.52
CA LEU A 79 -1.97 -6.99 -2.42
C LEU A 79 -3.20 -7.74 -2.97
N LEU A 80 -4.41 -7.19 -2.80
CA LEU A 80 -5.64 -7.74 -3.38
C LEU A 80 -5.64 -7.65 -4.90
N HIS A 81 -5.15 -6.54 -5.47
CA HIS A 81 -5.00 -6.42 -6.92
C HIS A 81 -4.14 -7.55 -7.49
N PHE A 82 -3.01 -7.84 -6.87
CA PHE A 82 -2.12 -8.93 -7.30
C PHE A 82 -2.61 -10.33 -6.94
N ARG A 83 -3.62 -10.48 -6.07
CA ARG A 83 -4.21 -11.77 -5.71
C ARG A 83 -4.78 -12.52 -6.91
N LYS A 84 -5.27 -11.82 -7.94
CA LYS A 84 -5.80 -12.43 -9.16
C LYS A 84 -4.69 -13.01 -10.06
N ILE A 85 -3.48 -12.47 -9.98
CA ILE A 85 -2.35 -12.81 -10.83
C ILE A 85 -1.38 -13.74 -10.07
N HIS A 86 -1.12 -13.39 -8.85
CA HIS A 86 -0.23 -14.08 -7.94
C HIS A 86 -0.81 -14.00 -6.53
N ARG A 87 -0.73 -15.08 -5.74
CA ARG A 87 -1.32 -15.11 -4.39
C ARG A 87 -0.31 -14.58 -3.35
N PRO A 88 -0.33 -13.29 -2.98
CA PRO A 88 0.58 -12.76 -1.97
C PRO A 88 0.33 -13.42 -0.61
N ARG A 89 1.41 -13.90 0.02
CA ARG A 89 1.34 -14.63 1.31
C ARG A 89 0.80 -13.77 2.46
N ASN A 90 0.84 -12.46 2.33
CA ASN A 90 0.61 -11.52 3.44
C ASN A 90 -0.73 -10.76 3.35
N VAL A 91 -1.66 -11.16 2.47
CA VAL A 91 -2.97 -10.49 2.35
C VAL A 91 -3.73 -10.50 3.68
N ASN A 92 -3.81 -11.66 4.33
CA ASN A 92 -4.50 -11.79 5.61
C ASN A 92 -3.84 -10.94 6.71
N LEU A 93 -2.51 -10.88 6.74
CA LEU A 93 -1.79 -10.04 7.70
C LEU A 93 -2.05 -8.55 7.44
N ALA A 94 -2.12 -8.13 6.18
CA ALA A 94 -2.48 -6.76 5.83
C ALA A 94 -3.89 -6.44 6.31
N PHE A 95 -4.86 -7.33 6.09
CA PHE A 95 -6.22 -7.19 6.60
C PHE A 95 -6.25 -7.07 8.13
N PHE A 96 -5.59 -7.95 8.87
CA PHE A 96 -5.49 -7.84 10.33
C PHE A 96 -4.86 -6.52 10.78
N ASN A 97 -3.90 -5.99 10.02
CA ASN A 97 -3.30 -4.69 10.31
C ASN A 97 -4.29 -3.52 10.10
N VAL A 98 -5.28 -3.67 9.23
CA VAL A 98 -6.36 -2.69 9.07
C VAL A 98 -7.33 -2.79 10.25
N ILE A 99 -7.89 -3.96 10.50
CA ILE A 99 -9.00 -4.11 11.47
C ILE A 99 -8.57 -3.91 12.92
N LYS A 100 -7.30 -4.11 13.29
CA LYS A 100 -6.83 -3.86 14.67
C LYS A 100 -6.95 -2.40 15.11
N ASP A 101 -7.04 -1.46 14.14
CA ASP A 101 -7.21 -0.03 14.42
C ASP A 101 -8.70 0.39 14.51
N TYR A 102 -9.64 -0.57 14.35
CA TYR A 102 -11.07 -0.37 14.59
C TYR A 102 -11.35 -0.05 16.06
N LYS A 103 -12.16 0.98 16.30
CA LYS A 103 -12.69 1.30 17.64
C LYS A 103 -14.12 1.78 17.56
N GLU A 104 -14.99 1.13 18.33
CA GLU A 104 -16.41 1.43 18.39
C GLU A 104 -16.68 2.88 18.82
N SER A 105 -15.84 3.43 19.70
CA SER A 105 -15.95 4.80 20.22
C SER A 105 -15.63 5.90 19.20
N TYR A 106 -15.01 5.59 18.07
CA TYR A 106 -14.71 6.60 17.05
C TYR A 106 -15.92 6.89 16.17
N ILE A 107 -16.07 8.14 15.71
CA ILE A 107 -17.21 8.57 14.87
C ILE A 107 -17.33 7.68 13.63
N TYR A 108 -16.22 7.44 12.93
CA TYR A 108 -16.17 6.61 11.71
C TYR A 108 -15.49 5.26 11.96
N LYS A 109 -15.40 4.81 13.23
CA LYS A 109 -14.78 3.55 13.68
C LYS A 109 -13.27 3.45 13.47
N PHE A 110 -12.72 4.27 12.60
CA PHE A 110 -11.28 4.38 12.30
C PHE A 110 -10.85 5.83 12.35
N ARG A 111 -9.58 6.07 12.71
CA ARG A 111 -8.95 7.39 12.66
C ARG A 111 -7.70 7.35 11.81
N ASP A 112 -7.50 8.41 11.05
CA ASP A 112 -6.22 8.68 10.42
C ASP A 112 -5.17 9.00 11.49
N CYS A 113 -3.95 8.54 11.31
CA CYS A 113 -2.82 8.85 12.18
C CYS A 113 -1.71 9.52 11.36
N GLU A 114 -1.58 10.80 11.55
CA GLU A 114 -0.52 11.61 10.95
C GLU A 114 0.59 11.88 11.98
N LYS A 115 1.83 11.99 11.49
CA LYS A 115 2.97 12.40 12.30
C LYS A 115 3.47 13.75 11.83
N TYR A 116 3.39 14.74 12.67
CA TYR A 116 3.91 16.09 12.42
C TYR A 116 4.77 16.53 13.60
N ASP A 117 5.94 17.06 13.33
CA ASP A 117 6.91 17.54 14.34
C ASP A 117 7.15 16.53 15.50
N GLY A 118 7.34 15.27 15.15
CA GLY A 118 7.56 14.20 16.13
C GLY A 118 6.31 13.72 16.88
N ARG A 119 5.19 14.44 16.82
CA ARG A 119 3.93 14.11 17.50
C ARG A 119 2.97 13.37 16.58
N ARG A 120 2.07 12.57 17.18
CA ARG A 120 1.01 11.86 16.47
C ARG A 120 -0.32 12.59 16.64
N TYR A 121 -1.03 12.76 15.54
CA TYR A 121 -2.36 13.37 15.49
C TYR A 121 -3.34 12.33 14.96
N TYR A 122 -4.48 12.20 15.63
CA TYR A 122 -5.55 11.28 15.25
C TYR A 122 -6.74 12.08 14.77
N LEU A 123 -7.13 11.87 13.52
CA LEU A 123 -8.12 12.68 12.82
C LEU A 123 -9.30 11.81 12.38
N ASP A 124 -10.53 12.25 12.71
CA ASP A 124 -11.75 11.65 12.20
C ASP A 124 -12.04 12.21 10.80
N LYS A 125 -11.84 11.40 9.77
CA LYS A 125 -12.07 11.76 8.37
C LYS A 125 -12.92 10.67 7.70
N ASN A 126 -13.77 11.06 6.74
CA ASN A 126 -14.65 10.14 6.00
C ASN A 126 -14.34 10.08 4.49
N ASN A 127 -13.27 10.71 4.02
CA ASN A 127 -12.90 10.69 2.60
C ASN A 127 -12.22 9.36 2.19
N LEU A 128 -12.04 9.18 0.88
CA LEU A 128 -11.48 7.96 0.31
C LEU A 128 -9.99 7.75 0.65
N LEU A 129 -9.16 8.78 0.53
CA LEU A 129 -7.70 8.62 0.63
C LEU A 129 -7.19 8.57 2.06
N THR A 130 -7.65 9.49 2.90
CA THR A 130 -7.15 9.65 4.28
C THR A 130 -8.24 9.45 5.33
N GLY A 131 -9.38 8.89 4.93
CA GLY A 131 -10.53 8.67 5.81
C GLY A 131 -11.01 7.23 5.82
N SER A 132 -12.11 7.02 6.56
CA SER A 132 -12.71 5.71 6.77
C SER A 132 -13.31 5.09 5.52
N LEU A 133 -13.75 5.90 4.54
CA LEU A 133 -14.35 5.38 3.31
C LEU A 133 -13.37 4.47 2.54
N GLY A 134 -12.10 4.86 2.42
CA GLY A 134 -11.10 4.01 1.78
C GLY A 134 -10.74 2.76 2.57
N ILE A 135 -10.90 2.80 3.89
CA ILE A 135 -10.70 1.64 4.75
C ILE A 135 -11.82 0.63 4.53
N TYR A 136 -13.08 1.06 4.56
CA TYR A 136 -14.24 0.19 4.28
C TYR A 136 -14.17 -0.39 2.88
N TYR A 137 -13.81 0.41 1.89
CA TYR A 137 -13.62 -0.06 0.52
C TYR A 137 -12.58 -1.20 0.43
N ALA A 138 -11.45 -1.09 1.10
CA ALA A 138 -10.44 -2.14 1.12
C ALA A 138 -10.92 -3.41 1.86
N ILE A 139 -11.74 -3.25 2.91
CA ILE A 139 -12.36 -4.35 3.63
C ILE A 139 -13.37 -5.08 2.75
N ASP A 140 -14.24 -4.35 2.06
CA ASP A 140 -15.26 -4.92 1.16
C ASP A 140 -14.63 -5.72 0.03
N LEU A 141 -13.58 -5.20 -0.58
CA LEU A 141 -12.79 -5.92 -1.58
C LEU A 141 -12.11 -7.19 -1.02
N TYR A 142 -11.65 -7.15 0.21
CA TYR A 142 -11.07 -8.32 0.86
C TYR A 142 -12.09 -9.47 0.97
N PHE A 143 -13.33 -9.15 1.32
CA PHE A 143 -14.42 -10.12 1.39
C PHE A 143 -15.03 -10.48 0.03
N GLY A 144 -14.65 -9.80 -1.04
CA GLY A 144 -15.21 -10.02 -2.39
C GLY A 144 -16.64 -9.53 -2.52
N LEU A 145 -17.07 -8.58 -1.67
CA LEU A 145 -18.43 -8.04 -1.67
C LEU A 145 -18.68 -7.09 -2.85
N GLU A 146 -17.61 -6.53 -3.42
CA GLU A 146 -17.72 -5.64 -4.57
C GLU A 146 -16.67 -5.98 -5.63
N ASP A 147 -17.11 -6.16 -6.86
CA ASP A 147 -16.23 -6.37 -8.03
C ASP A 147 -16.01 -5.04 -8.79
N HIS A 148 -15.72 -3.97 -8.05
CA HIS A 148 -15.46 -2.63 -8.60
C HIS A 148 -14.04 -2.52 -9.18
N VAL A 149 -13.78 -3.32 -10.20
CA VAL A 149 -12.56 -3.21 -11.03
C VAL A 149 -12.39 -1.77 -11.56
N GLY A 150 -13.50 -1.04 -11.76
CA GLY A 150 -13.48 0.33 -12.27
C GLY A 150 -12.81 1.34 -11.31
N LEU A 151 -13.09 1.26 -10.02
CA LEU A 151 -12.50 2.21 -9.05
C LEU A 151 -11.02 1.91 -8.80
N LEU A 152 -10.64 0.64 -8.79
CA LEU A 152 -9.24 0.22 -8.74
C LEU A 152 -8.44 0.79 -9.91
N ASN A 153 -8.99 0.77 -11.12
CA ASN A 153 -8.34 1.32 -12.31
C ASN A 153 -8.22 2.86 -12.28
N LEU A 154 -9.10 3.56 -11.55
CA LEU A 154 -9.03 5.01 -11.37
C LEU A 154 -8.03 5.43 -10.29
N ILE A 155 -7.76 4.54 -9.34
CA ILE A 155 -6.90 4.80 -8.18
C ILE A 155 -5.47 4.30 -8.42
N MET A 156 -5.26 3.45 -9.41
CA MET A 156 -4.00 2.85 -9.81
C MET A 156 -3.58 3.28 -11.20
#